data_22f71cadeba181227f7d21f4c7af4d42
#
_entry.id   22f71cadeba181227f7d21f4c7af4d42
#
_cell.length_a   1.000
_cell.length_b   1.000
_cell.length_c   1.000
_cell.angle_alpha   90.00
_cell.angle_beta   90.00
_cell.angle_gamma   90.00
#
_symmetry.space_group_name_H-M   'P 1'
#
loop_
_entity.id
_entity.type
_entity.pdbx_description
1 polymer ?
#
loop_
_entity_poly.entity_id
_entity_poly.type
_entity_poly.pdbx_seq_one_letter_code
_entity_poly.pdbx_strand_id
1 'polypeptide(L)'
;MKKVLLTLAVIVAGLSVTVLDINAQNKSGKTKFQQEMQKWHQDMEEFRARSAERREINELTDSIAGVQAAAAVLNRDFVLEADQVTFKNGNTVFVNSSTTFISVKGNRAVVQISPSNFAAGPNGVGGVTVDGSISGMQQMVDKKGRTTISFNVMGIGINAQIEIYMTPGTNQASATIYPNFNSNTVWIDGNIVPYENSDVFEGMSL
;
A
#
# COMPACT_ATOMS: atom_id res chain seq x y z
N MET A 1 24.54 -8.08 -10.92
CA MET A 1 24.41 -6.86 -11.71
C MET A 1 25.47 -6.65 -12.79
N LYS A 2 26.74 -7.09 -12.62
CA LYS A 2 27.79 -6.96 -13.67
C LYS A 2 27.62 -7.87 -14.89
N LYS A 3 26.88 -8.97 -14.79
CA LYS A 3 26.73 -9.95 -15.89
C LYS A 3 25.67 -9.56 -16.93
N VAL A 4 24.69 -8.74 -16.57
CA VAL A 4 23.63 -8.28 -17.50
C VAL A 4 24.10 -7.13 -18.37
N LEU A 5 25.06 -6.32 -17.89
CA LEU A 5 25.66 -5.25 -18.69
C LEU A 5 26.57 -5.78 -19.81
N LEU A 6 27.21 -6.95 -19.60
CA LEU A 6 28.11 -7.52 -20.60
C LEU A 6 27.36 -8.12 -21.80
N THR A 7 26.15 -8.65 -21.59
CA THR A 7 25.36 -9.23 -22.68
C THR A 7 24.73 -8.17 -23.59
N LEU A 8 24.43 -6.98 -23.07
CA LEU A 8 23.94 -5.88 -23.94
C LEU A 8 25.05 -5.26 -24.77
N ALA A 9 26.28 -5.21 -24.26
CA ALA A 9 27.42 -4.68 -25.00
C ALA A 9 27.84 -5.56 -26.21
N VAL A 10 27.67 -6.88 -26.10
CA VAL A 10 28.01 -7.83 -27.17
C VAL A 10 27.00 -7.79 -28.32
N ILE A 11 25.73 -7.48 -28.07
CA ILE A 11 24.71 -7.35 -29.14
C ILE A 11 24.93 -6.09 -29.98
N VAL A 12 25.46 -5.02 -29.37
CA VAL A 12 25.77 -3.78 -30.10
C VAL A 12 27.07 -3.89 -30.95
N ALA A 13 28.01 -4.73 -30.54
CA ALA A 13 29.26 -4.95 -31.27
C ALA A 13 29.14 -5.95 -32.44
N GLY A 14 28.09 -6.79 -32.47
CA GLY A 14 27.89 -7.81 -33.51
C GLY A 14 27.27 -7.30 -34.83
N LEU A 15 26.86 -6.03 -34.88
CA LEU A 15 26.22 -5.45 -36.09
C LEU A 15 27.15 -4.62 -36.96
N SER A 16 28.45 -4.69 -36.76
CA SER A 16 29.43 -3.85 -37.49
C SER A 16 30.26 -4.58 -38.53
N VAL A 17 29.79 -5.64 -39.16
CA VAL A 17 30.48 -6.22 -40.32
C VAL A 17 29.49 -6.74 -41.36
N THR A 18 29.21 -5.99 -42.36
CA THR A 18 29.25 -6.26 -43.80
C THR A 18 28.66 -5.06 -44.52
N VAL A 19 29.53 -4.12 -44.92
CA VAL A 19 29.15 -3.10 -45.90
C VAL A 19 29.81 -3.53 -47.20
N LEU A 20 29.04 -4.13 -48.07
CA LEU A 20 29.31 -4.14 -49.52
C LEU A 20 28.55 -2.95 -50.10
N ASP A 21 29.30 -2.16 -50.88
CA ASP A 21 28.91 -0.96 -51.60
C ASP A 21 27.54 -1.02 -52.24
N ILE A 22 26.63 -0.16 -51.78
CA ILE A 22 25.49 0.31 -52.58
C ILE A 22 25.39 1.83 -52.42
N ASN A 23 25.62 2.48 -53.57
CA ASN A 23 25.79 3.92 -53.77
C ASN A 23 24.70 4.85 -53.23
N ALA A 24 25.16 5.99 -52.80
CA ALA A 24 24.57 7.36 -52.89
C ALA A 24 23.13 7.64 -52.42
N GLN A 25 22.25 6.69 -52.31
CA GLN A 25 20.89 6.92 -51.77
C GLN A 25 20.77 6.69 -50.25
N ASN A 26 21.79 6.19 -49.58
CA ASN A 26 21.75 5.75 -48.19
C ASN A 26 22.31 6.78 -47.17
N LYS A 27 22.80 7.94 -47.59
CA LYS A 27 23.24 8.99 -46.63
C LYS A 27 22.06 9.62 -45.85
N SER A 28 20.92 9.80 -46.50
CA SER A 28 19.72 10.37 -45.84
C SER A 28 19.08 9.44 -44.79
N GLY A 29 19.09 8.12 -45.03
CA GLY A 29 18.58 7.14 -44.09
C GLY A 29 19.47 6.93 -42.86
N LYS A 30 20.80 6.94 -43.05
CA LYS A 30 21.74 6.84 -41.92
C LYS A 30 21.65 8.06 -40.99
N THR A 31 21.48 9.26 -41.55
CA THR A 31 21.34 10.50 -40.75
C THR A 31 20.01 10.53 -39.97
N LYS A 32 18.91 10.10 -40.58
CA LYS A 32 17.61 9.99 -39.88
C LYS A 32 17.68 8.95 -38.78
N PHE A 33 18.22 7.78 -39.01
CA PHE A 33 18.37 6.75 -37.98
C PHE A 33 19.25 7.21 -36.82
N GLN A 34 20.35 7.89 -37.09
CA GLN A 34 21.22 8.46 -36.05
C GLN A 34 20.49 9.52 -35.22
N GLN A 35 19.68 10.39 -35.84
CA GLN A 35 18.88 11.39 -35.15
C GLN A 35 17.81 10.75 -34.29
N GLU A 36 17.11 9.71 -34.80
CA GLU A 36 16.11 8.96 -34.03
C GLU A 36 16.75 8.25 -32.85
N MET A 37 17.91 7.64 -33.01
CA MET A 37 18.67 7.01 -31.93
C MET A 37 19.13 8.01 -30.87
N GLN A 38 19.62 9.20 -31.29
CA GLN A 38 19.98 10.25 -30.35
C GLN A 38 18.76 10.75 -29.55
N LYS A 39 17.63 10.98 -30.23
CA LYS A 39 16.40 11.36 -29.59
C LYS A 39 15.93 10.30 -28.60
N TRP A 40 15.95 9.03 -29.01
CA TRP A 40 15.61 7.92 -28.11
C TRP A 40 16.50 7.88 -26.87
N HIS A 41 17.81 8.11 -27.00
CA HIS A 41 18.72 8.17 -25.87
C HIS A 41 18.38 9.34 -24.93
N GLN A 42 18.11 10.52 -25.49
CA GLN A 42 17.69 11.68 -24.71
C GLN A 42 16.37 11.43 -23.97
N ASP A 43 15.36 10.89 -24.66
CA ASP A 43 14.05 10.54 -24.07
C ASP A 43 14.22 9.52 -22.92
N MET A 44 15.13 8.55 -23.10
CA MET A 44 15.43 7.55 -22.06
C MET A 44 16.19 8.14 -20.87
N GLU A 45 17.09 9.06 -21.08
CA GLU A 45 17.79 9.77 -19.99
C GLU A 45 16.83 10.65 -19.21
N GLU A 46 15.96 11.41 -19.88
CA GLU A 46 14.91 12.19 -19.25
C GLU A 46 13.92 11.30 -18.47
N PHE A 47 13.53 10.16 -19.04
CA PHE A 47 12.66 9.21 -18.35
C PHE A 47 13.32 8.67 -17.08
N ARG A 48 14.62 8.33 -17.12
CA ARG A 48 15.37 7.87 -15.94
C ARG A 48 15.49 8.96 -14.90
N ALA A 49 15.80 10.18 -15.30
CA ALA A 49 15.89 11.32 -14.38
C ALA A 49 14.56 11.58 -13.67
N ARG A 50 13.45 11.67 -14.43
CA ARG A 50 12.10 11.83 -13.86
C ARG A 50 11.68 10.67 -12.98
N SER A 51 12.11 9.44 -13.31
CA SER A 51 11.82 8.26 -12.50
C SER A 51 12.62 8.26 -11.19
N ALA A 52 13.85 8.75 -11.19
CA ALA A 52 14.68 8.88 -9.99
C ALA A 52 14.09 9.94 -9.05
N GLU A 53 13.74 11.11 -9.60
CA GLU A 53 13.10 12.20 -8.84
C GLU A 53 11.78 11.75 -8.20
N ARG A 54 10.92 11.03 -8.95
CA ARG A 54 9.68 10.48 -8.38
C ARG A 54 9.93 9.49 -7.25
N ARG A 55 10.96 8.66 -7.35
CA ARG A 55 11.32 7.72 -6.28
C ARG A 55 11.74 8.46 -5.02
N GLU A 56 12.57 9.48 -5.15
CA GLU A 56 13.01 10.29 -4.02
C GLU A 56 11.83 11.00 -3.35
N ILE A 57 10.93 11.61 -4.13
CA ILE A 57 9.71 12.25 -3.61
C ILE A 57 8.83 11.21 -2.90
N ASN A 58 8.63 10.02 -3.47
CA ASN A 58 7.83 8.98 -2.85
C ASN A 58 8.45 8.50 -1.54
N GLU A 59 9.76 8.25 -1.49
CA GLU A 59 10.47 7.83 -0.28
C GLU A 59 10.35 8.88 0.85
N LEU A 60 10.46 10.17 0.51
CA LEU A 60 10.25 11.26 1.46
C LEU A 60 8.80 11.30 1.96
N THR A 61 7.84 11.18 1.05
CA THR A 61 6.40 11.17 1.38
C THR A 61 6.05 10.00 2.29
N ASP A 62 6.53 8.78 1.95
CA ASP A 62 6.33 7.58 2.76
C ASP A 62 6.95 7.72 4.15
N SER A 63 8.14 8.32 4.23
CA SER A 63 8.81 8.58 5.50
C SER A 63 8.02 9.56 6.39
N ILE A 64 7.52 10.65 5.82
CA ILE A 64 6.68 11.63 6.54
C ILE A 64 5.38 10.96 7.01
N ALA A 65 4.70 10.22 6.13
CA ALA A 65 3.50 9.49 6.46
C ALA A 65 3.76 8.45 7.57
N GLY A 66 4.90 7.77 7.53
CA GLY A 66 5.33 6.83 8.58
C GLY A 66 5.51 7.50 9.96
N VAL A 67 6.12 8.68 10.00
CA VAL A 67 6.28 9.44 11.27
C VAL A 67 4.93 9.89 11.81
N GLN A 68 4.05 10.40 10.94
CA GLN A 68 2.70 10.82 11.33
C GLN A 68 1.87 9.62 11.85
N ALA A 69 1.92 8.49 11.16
CA ALA A 69 1.25 7.27 11.57
C ALA A 69 1.76 6.76 12.92
N ALA A 70 3.08 6.75 13.15
CA ALA A 70 3.66 6.35 14.41
C ALA A 70 3.22 7.27 15.56
N ALA A 71 3.18 8.58 15.34
CA ALA A 71 2.68 9.54 16.33
C ALA A 71 1.19 9.35 16.63
N ALA A 72 0.36 9.12 15.61
CA ALA A 72 -1.06 8.86 15.76
C ALA A 72 -1.34 7.58 16.56
N VAL A 73 -0.57 6.52 16.29
CA VAL A 73 -0.62 5.26 17.04
C VAL A 73 -0.26 5.48 18.51
N LEU A 74 0.83 6.21 18.80
CA LEU A 74 1.23 6.53 20.18
C LEU A 74 0.14 7.28 20.95
N ASN A 75 -0.55 8.20 20.27
CA ASN A 75 -1.62 9.00 20.84
C ASN A 75 -2.97 8.26 20.92
N ARG A 76 -3.06 7.03 20.37
CA ARG A 76 -4.32 6.28 20.21
C ARG A 76 -5.38 7.08 19.44
N ASP A 77 -4.97 7.72 18.36
CA ASP A 77 -5.84 8.57 17.55
C ASP A 77 -5.50 8.37 16.06
N PHE A 78 -5.89 7.19 15.55
CA PHE A 78 -5.52 6.76 14.20
C PHE A 78 -6.63 5.95 13.52
N VAL A 79 -6.54 5.87 12.21
CA VAL A 79 -7.36 4.99 11.37
C VAL A 79 -6.45 4.13 10.51
N LEU A 80 -6.67 2.82 10.47
CA LEU A 80 -6.15 1.94 9.44
C LEU A 80 -7.19 1.89 8.31
N GLU A 81 -6.94 2.60 7.24
CA GLU A 81 -7.74 2.62 6.02
C GLU A 81 -7.37 1.42 5.15
N ALA A 82 -8.36 0.57 4.87
CA ALA A 82 -8.13 -0.69 4.18
C ALA A 82 -8.14 -0.52 2.65
N ASP A 83 -7.16 -1.09 1.99
CA ASP A 83 -7.12 -1.25 0.53
C ASP A 83 -7.60 -2.64 0.11
N GLN A 84 -7.35 -3.63 0.97
CA GLN A 84 -7.59 -5.03 0.69
C GLN A 84 -8.03 -5.79 1.94
N VAL A 85 -8.96 -6.72 1.74
CA VAL A 85 -9.43 -7.67 2.78
C VAL A 85 -9.24 -9.08 2.28
N THR A 86 -8.62 -9.93 3.09
CA THR A 86 -8.48 -11.37 2.85
C THR A 86 -9.28 -12.14 3.88
N PHE A 87 -10.13 -13.04 3.42
CA PHE A 87 -10.94 -13.91 4.27
C PHE A 87 -10.26 -15.26 4.52
N LYS A 88 -10.68 -15.97 5.56
CA LYS A 88 -10.13 -17.26 5.98
C LYS A 88 -10.08 -18.32 4.86
N ASN A 89 -11.00 -18.27 3.91
CA ASN A 89 -11.01 -19.16 2.75
C ASN A 89 -9.99 -18.82 1.66
N GLY A 90 -9.12 -17.80 1.91
CA GLY A 90 -8.12 -17.31 0.97
C GLY A 90 -8.66 -16.34 -0.09
N ASN A 91 -9.96 -16.03 -0.06
CA ASN A 91 -10.53 -15.05 -0.97
C ASN A 91 -10.09 -13.63 -0.56
N THR A 92 -9.49 -12.91 -1.50
CA THR A 92 -9.01 -11.55 -1.33
C THR A 92 -9.82 -10.60 -2.20
N VAL A 93 -10.28 -9.50 -1.63
CA VAL A 93 -11.05 -8.47 -2.33
C VAL A 93 -10.46 -7.09 -2.06
N PHE A 94 -10.41 -6.26 -3.09
CA PHE A 94 -10.14 -4.83 -2.92
C PHE A 94 -11.38 -4.13 -2.38
N VAL A 95 -11.18 -3.20 -1.48
CA VAL A 95 -12.25 -2.51 -0.76
C VAL A 95 -12.09 -1.00 -0.87
N ASN A 96 -13.14 -0.28 -0.48
CA ASN A 96 -13.07 1.18 -0.36
C ASN A 96 -12.60 1.53 1.07
N SER A 97 -11.51 2.28 1.16
CA SER A 97 -10.90 2.70 2.42
C SER A 97 -11.83 3.56 3.28
N SER A 98 -12.75 4.32 2.67
CA SER A 98 -13.72 5.11 3.42
C SER A 98 -14.79 4.28 4.14
N THR A 99 -15.02 3.02 3.72
CA THR A 99 -16.06 2.14 4.29
C THR A 99 -15.50 0.85 4.88
N THR A 100 -14.22 0.57 4.72
CA THR A 100 -13.54 -0.58 5.34
C THR A 100 -12.29 -0.07 6.06
N PHE A 101 -12.33 -0.12 7.39
CA PHE A 101 -11.29 0.48 8.22
C PHE A 101 -11.31 -0.07 9.66
N ILE A 102 -10.23 0.20 10.39
CA ILE A 102 -10.14 0.08 11.83
C ILE A 102 -9.80 1.46 12.37
N SER A 103 -10.72 2.11 13.09
CA SER A 103 -10.44 3.37 13.76
C SER A 103 -10.22 3.18 15.26
N VAL A 104 -9.29 3.95 15.81
CA VAL A 104 -9.00 4.00 17.25
C VAL A 104 -9.00 5.46 17.66
N LYS A 105 -9.80 5.79 18.67
CA LYS A 105 -9.85 7.12 19.25
C LYS A 105 -9.92 7.01 20.77
N GLY A 106 -8.76 7.21 21.42
CA GLY A 106 -8.64 7.04 22.87
C GLY A 106 -8.92 5.61 23.32
N ASN A 107 -10.10 5.38 23.89
CA ASN A 107 -10.54 4.06 24.39
C ASN A 107 -11.69 3.46 23.58
N ARG A 108 -12.06 4.06 22.47
CA ARG A 108 -13.07 3.56 21.53
C ARG A 108 -12.38 3.05 20.27
N ALA A 109 -12.87 1.94 19.73
CA ALA A 109 -12.49 1.48 18.40
C ALA A 109 -13.73 1.11 17.59
N VAL A 110 -13.66 1.41 16.29
CA VAL A 110 -14.65 0.95 15.32
C VAL A 110 -13.93 0.08 14.30
N VAL A 111 -14.46 -1.12 14.09
CA VAL A 111 -14.01 -2.04 13.05
C VAL A 111 -15.14 -2.19 12.06
N GLN A 112 -14.93 -1.72 10.86
CA GLN A 112 -15.91 -1.81 9.78
C GLN A 112 -15.33 -2.54 8.60
N ILE A 113 -16.02 -3.56 8.13
CA ILE A 113 -15.66 -4.36 6.96
C ILE A 113 -16.87 -4.34 6.03
N SER A 114 -16.77 -3.58 4.96
CA SER A 114 -17.81 -3.40 3.94
C SER A 114 -17.25 -3.67 2.54
N PRO A 115 -17.17 -4.95 2.12
CA PRO A 115 -16.76 -5.26 0.76
C PRO A 115 -17.74 -4.66 -0.25
N SER A 116 -17.23 -4.09 -1.33
CA SER A 116 -18.00 -3.38 -2.37
C SER A 116 -19.10 -4.22 -3.05
N ASN A 117 -19.07 -5.54 -2.85
CA ASN A 117 -20.03 -6.49 -3.42
C ASN A 117 -21.25 -6.74 -2.52
N PHE A 118 -21.29 -6.14 -1.33
CA PHE A 118 -22.42 -6.29 -0.42
C PHE A 118 -23.41 -5.14 -0.62
N ALA A 119 -24.70 -5.51 -0.74
CA ALA A 119 -25.76 -4.51 -0.71
C ALA A 119 -25.76 -3.79 0.64
N ALA A 120 -26.16 -2.52 0.65
CA ALA A 120 -26.31 -1.78 1.87
C ALA A 120 -27.20 -2.56 2.86
N GLY A 121 -26.59 -2.96 3.98
CA GLY A 121 -27.27 -3.69 5.05
C GLY A 121 -27.95 -2.76 6.07
N PRO A 122 -28.45 -3.29 7.20
CA PRO A 122 -29.05 -2.50 8.27
C PRO A 122 -28.12 -1.43 8.84
N ASN A 123 -26.80 -1.62 8.74
CA ASN A 123 -25.76 -0.64 9.15
C ASN A 123 -25.56 0.52 8.16
N GLY A 124 -26.28 0.54 7.05
CA GLY A 124 -26.22 1.59 6.02
C GLY A 124 -25.07 1.47 5.02
N VAL A 125 -24.06 0.65 5.28
CA VAL A 125 -22.86 0.47 4.41
C VAL A 125 -22.69 -0.95 3.88
N GLY A 126 -23.47 -1.90 4.39
CA GLY A 126 -23.26 -3.33 4.14
C GLY A 126 -22.12 -3.91 5.00
N GLY A 127 -21.99 -5.22 5.02
CA GLY A 127 -20.96 -5.91 5.82
C GLY A 127 -21.21 -5.84 7.33
N VAL A 128 -20.14 -5.66 8.11
CA VAL A 128 -20.16 -5.68 9.57
C VAL A 128 -19.51 -4.42 10.13
N THR A 129 -20.16 -3.77 11.08
CA THR A 129 -19.60 -2.68 11.88
C THR A 129 -19.63 -3.07 13.36
N VAL A 130 -18.48 -3.05 14.01
CA VAL A 130 -18.30 -3.27 15.44
C VAL A 130 -17.80 -1.97 16.05
N ASP A 131 -18.61 -1.34 16.88
CA ASP A 131 -18.22 -0.18 17.67
C ASP A 131 -18.13 -0.61 19.13
N GLY A 132 -17.03 -0.33 19.78
CA GLY A 132 -16.81 -0.82 21.13
C GLY A 132 -15.69 -0.14 21.88
N SER A 133 -15.58 -0.50 23.15
CA SER A 133 -14.49 -0.08 24.01
C SER A 133 -13.26 -0.96 23.83
N ILE A 134 -12.08 -0.33 23.91
CA ILE A 134 -10.79 -1.01 23.86
C ILE A 134 -10.41 -1.55 25.22
N SER A 135 -9.92 -2.79 25.26
CA SER A 135 -9.28 -3.36 26.44
C SER A 135 -7.97 -4.05 26.10
N GLY A 136 -7.02 -4.04 27.05
CA GLY A 136 -5.74 -4.74 26.93
C GLY A 136 -4.85 -4.23 25.80
N MET A 137 -4.91 -2.93 25.46
CA MET A 137 -4.07 -2.38 24.39
C MET A 137 -2.60 -2.40 24.77
N GLN A 138 -1.82 -3.07 23.96
CA GLN A 138 -0.37 -3.17 24.04
C GLN A 138 0.25 -2.68 22.74
N GLN A 139 1.38 -2.01 22.89
CA GLN A 139 2.15 -1.52 21.75
C GLN A 139 3.61 -1.90 21.97
N MET A 140 4.21 -2.53 20.98
CA MET A 140 5.60 -2.94 20.97
C MET A 140 6.29 -2.43 19.72
N VAL A 141 7.50 -1.91 19.90
CA VAL A 141 8.41 -1.57 18.78
C VAL A 141 9.61 -2.49 18.88
N ASP A 142 9.87 -3.26 17.83
CA ASP A 142 11.02 -4.16 17.80
C ASP A 142 12.33 -3.43 17.43
N LYS A 143 13.46 -4.17 17.51
CA LYS A 143 14.78 -3.61 17.18
C LYS A 143 14.93 -3.21 15.70
N LYS A 144 14.03 -3.64 14.84
CA LYS A 144 13.99 -3.30 13.42
C LYS A 144 13.01 -2.15 13.12
N GLY A 145 12.41 -1.55 14.15
CA GLY A 145 11.45 -0.46 14.03
C GLY A 145 10.03 -0.91 13.62
N ARG A 146 9.74 -2.24 13.58
CA ARG A 146 8.38 -2.71 13.33
C ARG A 146 7.53 -2.45 14.57
N THR A 147 6.39 -1.82 14.37
CA THR A 147 5.43 -1.57 15.43
C THR A 147 4.32 -2.61 15.38
N THR A 148 4.09 -3.27 16.51
CA THR A 148 2.97 -4.19 16.70
C THR A 148 2.02 -3.60 17.73
N ILE A 149 0.74 -3.56 17.40
CA ILE A 149 -0.33 -3.06 18.28
C ILE A 149 -1.33 -4.21 18.44
N SER A 150 -1.66 -4.56 19.68
CA SER A 150 -2.67 -5.56 19.96
C SER A 150 -3.67 -5.05 20.97
N PHE A 151 -4.96 -5.30 20.76
CA PHE A 151 -6.05 -4.91 21.66
C PHE A 151 -7.30 -5.74 21.40
N ASN A 152 -8.22 -5.71 22.36
CA ASN A 152 -9.55 -6.27 22.20
C ASN A 152 -10.57 -5.13 22.07
N VAL A 153 -11.50 -5.27 21.13
CA VAL A 153 -12.67 -4.43 20.99
C VAL A 153 -13.87 -5.17 21.59
N MET A 154 -14.54 -4.54 22.52
CA MET A 154 -15.75 -5.07 23.17
C MET A 154 -16.94 -4.22 22.72
N GLY A 155 -17.66 -4.70 21.70
CA GLY A 155 -18.90 -4.13 21.20
C GLY A 155 -20.14 -4.85 21.73
N ILE A 156 -21.32 -4.37 21.36
CA ILE A 156 -22.59 -5.00 21.71
C ILE A 156 -22.74 -6.30 20.91
N GLY A 157 -22.65 -7.44 21.60
CA GLY A 157 -22.82 -8.78 20.99
C GLY A 157 -21.62 -9.31 20.21
N ILE A 158 -20.63 -8.48 19.85
CA ILE A 158 -19.45 -8.88 19.09
C ILE A 158 -18.20 -8.37 19.78
N ASN A 159 -17.27 -9.31 20.06
CA ASN A 159 -15.94 -8.98 20.54
C ASN A 159 -14.91 -9.51 19.56
N ALA A 160 -13.83 -8.78 19.39
CA ALA A 160 -12.73 -9.20 18.53
C ALA A 160 -11.37 -8.83 19.12
N GLN A 161 -10.40 -9.71 18.98
CA GLN A 161 -8.99 -9.39 19.18
C GLN A 161 -8.43 -8.86 17.86
N ILE A 162 -7.65 -7.79 17.95
CA ILE A 162 -7.05 -7.12 16.81
C ILE A 162 -5.54 -7.05 17.01
N GLU A 163 -4.80 -7.41 15.98
CA GLU A 163 -3.36 -7.29 15.93
C GLU A 163 -2.98 -6.51 14.67
N ILE A 164 -2.29 -5.39 14.83
CA ILE A 164 -1.86 -4.52 13.73
C ILE A 164 -0.33 -4.51 13.68
N TYR A 165 0.21 -4.72 12.49
CA TYR A 165 1.64 -4.69 12.21
C TYR A 165 1.92 -3.55 11.25
N MET A 166 2.70 -2.55 11.69
CA MET A 166 3.10 -1.41 10.88
C MET A 166 4.51 -1.60 10.33
N THR A 167 4.69 -1.35 9.04
CA THR A 167 5.97 -1.44 8.35
C THR A 167 6.89 -0.26 8.74
N PRO A 168 8.16 -0.51 9.10
CA PRO A 168 9.08 0.55 9.47
C PRO A 168 9.27 1.58 8.36
N GLY A 169 9.27 2.87 8.74
CA GLY A 169 9.54 3.97 7.83
C GLY A 169 8.43 4.31 6.83
N THR A 170 7.27 3.66 6.96
CA THR A 170 6.10 3.92 6.14
C THR A 170 4.85 3.94 7.01
N ASN A 171 3.70 4.34 6.47
CA ASN A 171 2.40 4.20 7.13
C ASN A 171 1.65 2.91 6.74
N GLN A 172 2.27 2.04 5.93
CA GLN A 172 1.67 0.77 5.54
C GLN A 172 1.54 -0.17 6.73
N ALA A 173 0.38 -0.80 6.86
CA ALA A 173 0.11 -1.73 7.94
C ALA A 173 -0.81 -2.87 7.49
N SER A 174 -0.65 -4.00 8.18
CA SER A 174 -1.52 -5.16 8.07
C SER A 174 -2.19 -5.41 9.40
N ALA A 175 -3.48 -5.71 9.40
CA ALA A 175 -4.22 -6.08 10.60
C ALA A 175 -4.81 -7.48 10.50
N THR A 176 -4.79 -8.21 11.61
CA THR A 176 -5.51 -9.47 11.76
C THR A 176 -6.62 -9.28 12.78
N ILE A 177 -7.83 -9.65 12.41
CA ILE A 177 -9.03 -9.58 13.25
C ILE A 177 -9.46 -11.00 13.58
N TYR A 178 -9.55 -11.29 14.88
CA TYR A 178 -10.01 -12.58 15.42
C TYR A 178 -11.35 -12.37 16.15
N PRO A 179 -12.49 -12.60 15.48
CA PRO A 179 -13.80 -12.53 16.13
C PRO A 179 -13.98 -13.64 17.16
N ASN A 180 -14.53 -13.34 18.35
CA ASN A 180 -14.69 -14.32 19.43
C ASN A 180 -15.86 -15.29 19.23
N PHE A 181 -16.80 -14.98 18.33
CA PHE A 181 -18.03 -15.77 18.16
C PHE A 181 -17.96 -16.78 17.01
N ASN A 182 -16.97 -16.64 16.13
CA ASN A 182 -16.71 -17.61 15.06
C ASN A 182 -15.21 -17.64 14.74
N SER A 183 -14.76 -18.68 14.07
CA SER A 183 -13.36 -18.82 13.70
C SER A 183 -13.00 -18.15 12.35
N ASN A 184 -13.75 -17.15 11.94
CA ASN A 184 -13.55 -16.46 10.67
C ASN A 184 -12.55 -15.30 10.84
N THR A 185 -11.28 -15.62 10.90
CA THR A 185 -10.21 -14.64 10.87
C THR A 185 -10.26 -13.82 9.59
N VAL A 186 -10.04 -12.53 9.70
CA VAL A 186 -9.98 -11.59 8.58
C VAL A 186 -8.65 -10.87 8.64
N TRP A 187 -8.00 -10.74 7.50
CA TRP A 187 -6.79 -9.95 7.32
C TRP A 187 -7.11 -8.71 6.51
N ILE A 188 -6.55 -7.59 6.93
CA ILE A 188 -6.72 -6.28 6.29
C ILE A 188 -5.34 -5.72 6.01
N ASP A 189 -5.10 -5.29 4.78
CA ASP A 189 -3.92 -4.54 4.40
C ASP A 189 -4.33 -3.12 3.98
N GLY A 190 -3.53 -2.13 4.37
CA GLY A 190 -3.84 -0.73 4.10
C GLY A 190 -2.83 0.24 4.73
N ASN A 191 -3.28 1.45 5.00
CA ASN A 191 -2.44 2.53 5.48
C ASN A 191 -2.97 3.12 6.79
N ILE A 192 -2.07 3.38 7.75
CA ILE A 192 -2.41 4.12 8.97
C ILE A 192 -2.30 5.60 8.69
N VAL A 193 -3.35 6.34 9.04
CA VAL A 193 -3.42 7.80 9.00
C VAL A 193 -3.87 8.35 10.35
N PRO A 194 -3.48 9.58 10.73
CA PRO A 194 -4.09 10.28 11.86
C PRO A 194 -5.61 10.36 11.68
N TYR A 195 -6.37 10.22 12.77
CA TYR A 195 -7.83 10.22 12.71
C TYR A 195 -8.39 11.50 12.06
N GLU A 196 -7.77 12.65 12.33
CA GLU A 196 -8.16 13.95 11.77
C GLU A 196 -7.98 14.08 10.25
N ASN A 197 -7.12 13.22 9.66
CA ASN A 197 -6.81 13.22 8.23
C ASN A 197 -7.59 12.13 7.48
N SER A 198 -8.45 11.39 8.15
CA SER A 198 -9.20 10.28 7.59
C SER A 198 -10.62 10.70 7.20
N ASP A 199 -11.04 10.28 6.01
CA ASP A 199 -12.39 10.53 5.46
C ASP A 199 -13.30 9.29 5.60
N VAL A 200 -13.14 8.51 6.67
CA VAL A 200 -13.93 7.29 6.88
C VAL A 200 -15.37 7.60 7.29
N PHE A 201 -16.29 6.81 6.75
CA PHE A 201 -17.70 6.87 7.07
C PHE A 201 -18.09 5.72 8.01
N GLU A 202 -18.41 6.05 9.26
CA GLU A 202 -18.88 5.07 10.24
C GLU A 202 -20.36 4.73 9.99
N GLY A 203 -20.65 3.47 9.66
CA GLY A 203 -22.00 2.95 9.61
C GLY A 203 -22.55 2.70 11.03
N MET A 204 -23.84 2.46 11.11
CA MET A 204 -24.45 2.09 12.41
C MET A 204 -23.91 0.73 12.87
N SER A 205 -23.47 0.65 14.11
CA SER A 205 -23.16 -0.64 14.75
C SER A 205 -24.47 -1.38 15.06
N LEU A 206 -24.46 -2.69 14.84
CA LEU A 206 -25.61 -3.59 15.12
C LEU A 206 -25.56 -4.04 16.57
#